data_b3872b5e412db570ebef9255f0d6bbe6
#
_entry.id   b3872b5e412db570ebef9255f0d6bbe6
#
_cell.length_a   1.000
_cell.length_b   1.000
_cell.length_c   1.000
_cell.angle_alpha   90.00
_cell.angle_beta   90.00
_cell.angle_gamma   90.00
#
_symmetry.space_group_name_H-M   'P 1'
#
loop_
_entity.id
_entity.type
_entity.pdbx_description
1 polymer ?
#
loop_
_entity_poly.entity_id
_entity_poly.type
_entity_poly.pdbx_seq_one_letter_code
_entity_poly.pdbx_strand_id
1 'polypeptide(L)'
;MRFLCDPLCPLWLNDLVTEQKIRVLVAKPGLDGHDRGAKVIARALRDAGMEVIYTGIRQTPEMIVEAAIQEDVDAILMSILSGAHMAIFPKVMELLKQNDVDDMLVAAGGILPDDDLPAIKAMGIKGCFGPGTSTDEIIEFVRANVQADRLTADV
;
A
#
# COMPACT_ATOMS: atom_id res chain seq x y z
N MET A 1 5.39 -14.98 38.84
CA MET A 1 6.83 -15.03 38.53
C MET A 1 7.28 -13.70 37.96
N ARG A 2 7.96 -12.93 38.71
CA ARG A 2 8.46 -11.66 38.23
C ARG A 2 9.74 -11.90 37.46
N PHE A 3 9.67 -11.71 36.14
CA PHE A 3 10.88 -11.42 35.42
C PHE A 3 11.26 -9.99 35.74
N LEU A 4 11.95 -9.84 36.83
CA LEU A 4 12.70 -8.63 37.09
C LEU A 4 13.65 -8.48 35.90
N CYS A 5 13.57 -7.35 35.22
CA CYS A 5 14.63 -6.96 34.32
C CYS A 5 15.93 -7.04 35.09
N ASP A 6 16.62 -8.12 34.90
CA ASP A 6 17.99 -8.24 35.35
C ASP A 6 18.75 -7.08 34.71
N PRO A 7 19.50 -6.27 35.47
CA PRO A 7 20.33 -5.23 34.89
C PRO A 7 21.36 -5.78 33.89
N LEU A 8 21.45 -7.09 33.80
CA LEU A 8 22.19 -7.82 32.79
C LEU A 8 21.38 -8.29 31.60
N CYS A 9 20.11 -7.80 31.45
CA CYS A 9 19.34 -8.05 30.25
C CYS A 9 20.12 -7.52 29.06
N PRO A 10 20.63 -8.40 28.19
CA PRO A 10 21.48 -7.93 27.11
C PRO A 10 20.69 -7.05 26.16
N LEU A 11 21.31 -5.96 25.75
CA LEU A 11 20.76 -4.98 24.79
C LEU A 11 20.18 -5.61 23.51
N TRP A 12 20.56 -6.85 23.19
CA TRP A 12 19.98 -7.57 22.05
C TRP A 12 18.51 -7.99 22.24
N LEU A 13 17.99 -7.99 23.46
CA LEU A 13 16.55 -8.18 23.70
C LEU A 13 15.71 -6.94 23.32
N ASN A 14 16.35 -5.77 23.24
CA ASN A 14 15.70 -4.57 22.71
C ASN A 14 15.60 -4.57 21.18
N ASP A 15 16.46 -5.35 20.49
CA ASP A 15 16.35 -5.55 19.04
C ASP A 15 15.22 -6.50 18.65
N LEU A 16 14.58 -7.13 19.64
CA LEU A 16 13.38 -7.94 19.44
C LEU A 16 12.08 -7.10 19.45
N VAL A 17 12.16 -5.79 19.63
CA VAL A 17 11.13 -4.90 19.10
C VAL A 17 11.31 -4.94 17.59
N THR A 18 10.79 -5.98 16.99
CA THR A 18 10.69 -6.10 15.54
C THR A 18 10.00 -4.84 15.07
N GLU A 19 10.74 -3.91 14.49
CA GLU A 19 10.15 -2.85 13.70
C GLU A 19 9.19 -3.56 12.74
N GLN A 20 7.91 -3.39 12.99
CA GLN A 20 6.90 -4.03 12.19
C GLN A 20 7.05 -3.50 10.76
N LYS A 21 7.56 -4.35 9.88
CA LYS A 21 7.77 -3.99 8.48
C LYS A 21 6.46 -3.51 7.86
N ILE A 22 6.55 -2.49 7.04
CA ILE A 22 5.42 -2.02 6.26
C ILE A 22 5.10 -3.09 5.22
N ARG A 23 3.86 -3.54 5.21
CA ARG A 23 3.34 -4.50 4.23
C ARG A 23 2.59 -3.76 3.15
N VAL A 24 2.96 -3.99 1.90
CA VAL A 24 2.40 -3.29 0.75
C VAL A 24 1.88 -4.30 -0.26
N LEU A 25 0.63 -4.12 -0.66
CA LEU A 25 0.03 -4.86 -1.76
C LEU A 25 0.20 -4.04 -3.04
N VAL A 26 0.88 -4.59 -4.03
CA VAL A 26 0.97 -3.99 -5.37
C VAL A 26 0.02 -4.74 -6.28
N ALA A 27 -0.99 -4.05 -6.75
CA ALA A 27 -2.08 -4.61 -7.53
C ALA A 27 -2.16 -4.02 -8.91
N LYS A 28 -2.54 -4.86 -9.87
CA LYS A 28 -2.78 -4.44 -11.24
C LYS A 28 -4.21 -4.79 -11.62
N PRO A 29 -5.16 -3.87 -11.37
CA PRO A 29 -6.56 -4.12 -11.62
C PRO A 29 -6.90 -4.04 -13.12
N GLY A 30 -7.98 -4.70 -13.48
CA GLY A 30 -8.51 -4.70 -14.83
C GLY A 30 -7.80 -5.66 -15.79
N LEU A 31 -8.06 -5.48 -17.07
CA LEU A 31 -7.56 -6.37 -18.12
C LEU A 31 -6.20 -5.96 -18.70
N ASP A 32 -5.59 -4.93 -18.13
CA ASP A 32 -4.32 -4.40 -18.58
C ASP A 32 -3.17 -5.38 -18.27
N GLY A 33 -2.42 -5.77 -19.30
CA GLY A 33 -1.28 -6.67 -19.20
C GLY A 33 0.07 -5.97 -19.02
N HIS A 34 0.11 -4.64 -18.93
CA HIS A 34 1.34 -3.86 -18.80
C HIS A 34 1.85 -3.85 -17.34
N ASP A 35 2.48 -4.94 -16.93
CA ASP A 35 2.87 -5.16 -15.53
C ASP A 35 4.30 -4.71 -15.18
N ARG A 36 5.08 -4.29 -16.14
CA ARG A 36 6.49 -3.93 -15.94
C ARG A 36 6.67 -2.83 -14.88
N GLY A 37 5.87 -1.78 -14.97
CA GLY A 37 5.92 -0.67 -14.00
C GLY A 37 5.58 -1.12 -12.58
N ALA A 38 4.54 -1.91 -12.44
CA ALA A 38 4.13 -2.47 -11.15
C ALA A 38 5.22 -3.36 -10.54
N LYS A 39 5.88 -4.17 -11.35
CA LYS A 39 6.99 -5.03 -10.90
C LYS A 39 8.22 -4.22 -10.48
N VAL A 40 8.54 -3.14 -11.18
CA VAL A 40 9.65 -2.24 -10.81
C VAL A 40 9.38 -1.60 -9.45
N ILE A 41 8.18 -1.10 -9.23
CA ILE A 41 7.77 -0.50 -7.96
C ILE A 41 7.79 -1.56 -6.85
N ALA A 42 7.25 -2.74 -7.09
CA ALA A 42 7.26 -3.83 -6.12
C ALA A 42 8.69 -4.20 -5.69
N ARG A 43 9.60 -4.27 -6.64
CA ARG A 43 11.02 -4.54 -6.36
C ARG A 43 11.68 -3.41 -5.55
N ALA A 44 11.43 -2.17 -5.94
CA ALA A 44 11.99 -1.01 -5.24
C ALA A 44 11.52 -0.93 -3.78
N LEU A 45 10.24 -1.18 -3.53
CA LEU A 45 9.69 -1.22 -2.18
C LEU A 45 10.29 -2.35 -1.34
N ARG A 46 10.49 -3.51 -1.95
CA ARG A 46 11.14 -4.65 -1.31
C ARG A 46 12.59 -4.35 -0.96
N ASP A 47 13.34 -3.76 -1.89
CA ASP A 47 14.73 -3.35 -1.68
C ASP A 47 14.84 -2.28 -0.58
N ALA A 48 13.80 -1.51 -0.37
CA ALA A 48 13.70 -0.53 0.71
C ALA A 48 13.36 -1.14 2.09
N GLY A 49 13.21 -2.45 2.18
CA GLY A 49 12.94 -3.18 3.43
C GLY A 49 11.47 -3.42 3.73
N MET A 50 10.57 -3.11 2.81
CA MET A 50 9.14 -3.40 2.97
C MET A 50 8.81 -4.83 2.55
N GLU A 51 7.76 -5.38 3.14
CA GLU A 51 7.20 -6.66 2.72
C GLU A 51 6.17 -6.41 1.62
N VAL A 52 6.44 -6.92 0.43
CA VAL A 52 5.64 -6.62 -0.76
C VAL A 52 4.95 -7.87 -1.28
N ILE A 53 3.65 -7.77 -1.44
CA ILE A 53 2.81 -8.79 -2.07
C ILE A 53 2.39 -8.26 -3.45
N TYR A 54 2.80 -8.95 -4.48
CA TYR A 54 2.38 -8.64 -5.86
C TYR A 54 1.27 -9.61 -6.27
N THR A 55 0.09 -9.06 -6.59
CA THR A 55 -1.09 -9.88 -6.91
C THR A 55 -1.09 -10.50 -8.31
N GLY A 56 -0.23 -9.99 -9.19
CA GLY A 56 -0.28 -10.33 -10.60
C GLY A 56 -1.22 -9.41 -11.40
N ILE A 57 -1.41 -9.77 -12.65
CA ILE A 57 -2.26 -9.04 -13.60
C ILE A 57 -3.73 -9.49 -13.53
N ARG A 58 -4.61 -8.71 -14.12
CA ARG A 58 -6.05 -9.05 -14.29
C ARG A 58 -6.80 -9.26 -12.99
N GLN A 59 -6.49 -8.42 -12.01
CA GLN A 59 -7.16 -8.49 -10.71
C GLN A 59 -8.49 -7.73 -10.73
N THR A 60 -9.53 -8.33 -10.16
CA THR A 60 -10.80 -7.63 -9.90
C THR A 60 -10.68 -6.82 -8.61
N PRO A 61 -11.51 -5.78 -8.42
CA PRO A 61 -11.57 -5.07 -7.15
C PRO A 61 -11.77 -5.97 -5.93
N GLU A 62 -12.61 -6.98 -6.07
CA GLU A 62 -12.90 -7.96 -5.02
C GLU A 62 -11.64 -8.77 -4.66
N MET A 63 -10.90 -9.25 -5.66
CA MET A 63 -9.66 -9.99 -5.46
C MET A 63 -8.59 -9.14 -4.77
N ILE A 64 -8.50 -7.86 -5.13
CA ILE A 64 -7.54 -6.92 -4.53
C ILE A 64 -7.84 -6.71 -3.05
N VAL A 65 -9.09 -6.42 -2.73
CA VAL A 65 -9.51 -6.17 -1.35
C VAL A 65 -9.40 -7.43 -0.50
N GLU A 66 -9.78 -8.59 -1.04
CA GLU A 66 -9.63 -9.87 -0.35
C GLU A 66 -8.16 -10.16 -0.03
N ALA A 67 -7.27 -9.98 -1.00
CA ALA A 67 -5.83 -10.17 -0.79
C ALA A 67 -5.28 -9.19 0.26
N ALA A 68 -5.72 -7.94 0.22
CA ALA A 68 -5.31 -6.92 1.19
C ALA A 68 -5.70 -7.30 2.62
N ILE A 69 -6.89 -7.84 2.80
CA ILE A 69 -7.39 -8.29 4.11
C ILE A 69 -6.65 -9.53 4.58
N GLN A 70 -6.50 -10.54 3.71
CA GLN A 70 -5.82 -11.80 4.05
C GLN A 70 -4.36 -11.59 4.43
N GLU A 71 -3.68 -10.69 3.75
CA GLU A 71 -2.27 -10.37 3.98
C GLU A 71 -2.06 -9.29 5.04
N ASP A 72 -3.14 -8.70 5.54
CA ASP A 72 -3.10 -7.63 6.54
C ASP A 72 -2.11 -6.52 6.17
N VAL A 73 -2.30 -5.94 4.98
CA VAL A 73 -1.39 -4.93 4.44
C VAL A 73 -1.66 -3.54 5.02
N ASP A 74 -0.62 -2.74 5.09
CA ASP A 74 -0.70 -1.34 5.50
C ASP A 74 -1.06 -0.41 4.33
N ALA A 75 -0.69 -0.80 3.12
CA ALA A 75 -0.88 0.02 1.92
C ALA A 75 -1.25 -0.82 0.70
N ILE A 76 -2.07 -0.25 -0.16
CA ILE A 76 -2.43 -0.79 -1.46
C ILE A 76 -1.96 0.19 -2.54
N LEU A 77 -1.12 -0.27 -3.42
CA LEU A 77 -0.69 0.48 -4.60
C LEU A 77 -1.30 -0.13 -5.85
N MET A 78 -2.11 0.63 -6.55
CA MET A 78 -2.76 0.18 -7.79
C MET A 78 -2.09 0.82 -9.00
N SER A 79 -1.75 0.03 -10.00
CA SER A 79 -1.18 0.49 -11.26
C SER A 79 -2.16 0.29 -12.39
N ILE A 80 -2.59 1.37 -13.02
CA ILE A 80 -3.54 1.36 -14.14
C ILE A 80 -3.01 2.15 -15.33
N LEU A 81 -3.02 1.53 -16.51
CA LEU A 81 -2.69 2.16 -17.78
C LEU A 81 -3.86 2.13 -18.78
N SER A 82 -4.95 1.46 -18.44
CA SER A 82 -6.07 1.18 -19.37
C SER A 82 -7.15 2.26 -19.42
N GLY A 83 -7.06 3.30 -18.62
CA GLY A 83 -8.12 4.31 -18.51
C GLY A 83 -9.35 3.88 -17.72
N ALA A 84 -9.37 2.66 -17.19
CA ALA A 84 -10.50 2.13 -16.42
C ALA A 84 -10.52 2.54 -14.94
N HIS A 85 -9.64 3.47 -14.54
CA HIS A 85 -9.47 3.90 -13.16
C HIS A 85 -10.76 4.43 -12.52
N MET A 86 -11.55 5.20 -13.24
CA MET A 86 -12.80 5.77 -12.72
C MET A 86 -13.91 4.72 -12.47
N ALA A 87 -13.80 3.55 -13.09
CA ALA A 87 -14.71 2.43 -12.83
C ALA A 87 -14.21 1.54 -11.68
N ILE A 88 -12.89 1.38 -11.55
CA ILE A 88 -12.26 0.43 -10.64
C ILE A 88 -12.01 1.04 -9.26
N PHE A 89 -11.49 2.26 -9.19
CA PHE A 89 -11.12 2.88 -7.92
C PHE A 89 -12.30 3.08 -6.96
N PRO A 90 -13.47 3.60 -7.41
CA PRO A 90 -14.60 3.72 -6.52
C PRO A 90 -15.03 2.39 -5.93
N LYS A 91 -14.98 1.33 -6.72
CA LYS A 91 -15.38 -0.01 -6.30
C LYS A 91 -14.41 -0.59 -5.27
N VAL A 92 -13.10 -0.41 -5.44
CA VAL A 92 -12.11 -0.80 -4.45
C VAL A 92 -12.33 -0.06 -3.14
N MET A 93 -12.50 1.26 -3.19
CA MET A 93 -12.71 2.08 -2.00
C MET A 93 -14.00 1.72 -1.26
N GLU A 94 -15.07 1.45 -2.00
CA GLU A 94 -16.34 1.00 -1.43
C GLU A 94 -16.18 -0.35 -0.72
N LEU A 95 -15.50 -1.31 -1.34
CA LEU A 95 -15.26 -2.63 -0.74
C LEU A 95 -14.39 -2.55 0.51
N LEU A 96 -13.39 -1.69 0.53
CA LEU A 96 -12.58 -1.44 1.74
C LEU A 96 -13.44 -0.89 2.88
N LYS A 97 -14.33 0.03 2.57
CA LYS A 97 -15.25 0.61 3.56
C LYS A 97 -16.25 -0.42 4.07
N GLN A 98 -16.80 -1.26 3.21
CA GLN A 98 -17.74 -2.33 3.58
C GLN A 98 -17.11 -3.37 4.51
N ASN A 99 -15.80 -3.58 4.40
CA ASN A 99 -15.05 -4.52 5.24
C ASN A 99 -14.38 -3.88 6.46
N ASP A 100 -14.66 -2.62 6.75
CA ASP A 100 -14.06 -1.86 7.86
C ASP A 100 -12.53 -1.80 7.84
N VAL A 101 -11.95 -1.75 6.65
CA VAL A 101 -10.49 -1.65 6.41
C VAL A 101 -10.13 -0.41 5.59
N ASP A 102 -10.93 0.62 5.69
CA ASP A 102 -10.75 1.90 5.02
C ASP A 102 -9.61 2.77 5.60
N ASP A 103 -9.00 2.31 6.68
CA ASP A 103 -7.78 2.87 7.27
C ASP A 103 -6.50 2.51 6.49
N MET A 104 -6.57 1.57 5.56
CA MET A 104 -5.44 1.24 4.70
C MET A 104 -5.07 2.42 3.79
N LEU A 105 -3.77 2.66 3.65
CA LEU A 105 -3.29 3.64 2.68
C LEU A 105 -3.54 3.13 1.26
N VAL A 106 -4.21 3.92 0.45
CA VAL A 106 -4.44 3.60 -0.96
C VAL A 106 -3.79 4.65 -1.84
N ALA A 107 -2.97 4.21 -2.77
CA ALA A 107 -2.35 5.06 -3.77
C ALA A 107 -2.49 4.45 -5.16
N ALA A 108 -2.48 5.30 -6.15
CA ALA A 108 -2.65 4.92 -7.55
C ALA A 108 -1.48 5.41 -8.40
N GLY A 109 -1.12 4.62 -9.37
CA GLY A 109 -0.08 4.97 -10.34
C GLY A 109 -0.49 4.59 -11.75
N GLY A 110 0.20 5.18 -12.70
CA GLY A 110 -0.02 4.92 -14.11
C GLY A 110 -0.36 6.19 -14.89
N ILE A 111 -1.12 6.05 -15.96
CA ILE A 111 -1.57 7.19 -16.74
C ILE A 111 -2.93 7.63 -16.22
N LEU A 112 -2.91 8.67 -15.38
CA LEU A 112 -4.10 9.26 -14.78
C LEU A 112 -4.26 10.69 -15.34
N PRO A 113 -5.39 11.01 -16.00
CA PRO A 113 -5.62 12.36 -16.47
C PRO A 113 -5.67 13.37 -15.31
N ASP A 114 -5.08 14.54 -15.50
CA ASP A 114 -5.08 15.59 -14.47
C ASP A 114 -6.48 16.01 -14.05
N ASP A 115 -7.43 15.98 -14.99
CA ASP A 115 -8.83 16.33 -14.74
C ASP A 115 -9.53 15.35 -13.76
N ASP A 116 -9.03 14.11 -13.69
CA ASP A 116 -9.60 13.08 -12.80
C ASP A 116 -8.95 13.08 -11.40
N LEU A 117 -7.80 13.70 -11.24
CA LEU A 117 -7.08 13.70 -9.96
C LEU A 117 -7.88 14.23 -8.77
N PRO A 118 -8.65 15.35 -8.89
CA PRO A 118 -9.48 15.80 -7.79
C PRO A 118 -10.53 14.77 -7.37
N ALA A 119 -11.17 14.11 -8.33
CA ALA A 119 -12.16 13.06 -8.07
C ALA A 119 -11.53 11.83 -7.42
N ILE A 120 -10.35 11.42 -7.86
CA ILE A 120 -9.60 10.29 -7.29
C ILE A 120 -9.23 10.59 -5.84
N LYS A 121 -8.74 11.78 -5.54
CA LYS A 121 -8.43 12.21 -4.17
C LYS A 121 -9.67 12.28 -3.29
N ALA A 122 -10.80 12.74 -3.84
CA ALA A 122 -12.08 12.77 -3.13
C ALA A 122 -12.61 11.37 -2.75
N MET A 123 -12.23 10.34 -3.49
CA MET A 123 -12.55 8.94 -3.15
C MET A 123 -11.78 8.41 -1.93
N GLY A 124 -10.73 9.10 -1.49
CA GLY A 124 -9.88 8.67 -0.39
C GLY A 124 -8.53 8.09 -0.82
N ILE A 125 -8.19 8.14 -2.10
CA ILE A 125 -6.88 7.76 -2.61
C ILE A 125 -5.89 8.88 -2.32
N LYS A 126 -4.94 8.62 -1.44
CA LYS A 126 -4.05 9.65 -0.90
C LYS A 126 -2.91 10.05 -1.83
N GLY A 127 -2.49 9.16 -2.72
CA GLY A 127 -1.38 9.40 -3.63
C GLY A 127 -1.71 9.04 -5.06
N CYS A 128 -1.28 9.89 -6.00
CA CYS A 128 -1.37 9.64 -7.42
C CYS A 128 0.01 9.87 -8.05
N PHE A 129 0.53 8.85 -8.70
CA PHE A 129 1.87 8.87 -9.30
C PHE A 129 1.78 8.68 -10.80
N GLY A 130 2.24 9.67 -11.54
CA GLY A 130 2.30 9.62 -13.00
C GLY A 130 3.57 8.95 -13.52
N PRO A 131 3.66 8.80 -14.85
CA PRO A 131 4.90 8.37 -15.51
C PRO A 131 6.04 9.32 -15.17
N GLY A 132 7.23 8.77 -14.86
CA GLY A 132 8.39 9.56 -14.49
C GLY A 132 8.53 9.87 -13.00
N THR A 133 7.56 9.53 -12.17
CA THR A 133 7.72 9.59 -10.70
C THR A 133 8.81 8.61 -10.29
N SER A 134 9.76 9.08 -9.47
CA SER A 134 10.83 8.23 -9.00
C SER A 134 10.32 7.19 -8.00
N THR A 135 10.98 6.04 -7.97
CA THR A 135 10.67 5.00 -6.98
C THR A 135 10.91 5.48 -5.55
N ASP A 136 11.89 6.34 -5.36
CA ASP A 136 12.22 6.92 -4.05
C ASP A 136 11.09 7.79 -3.51
N GLU A 137 10.44 8.58 -4.36
CA GLU A 137 9.26 9.38 -3.97
C GLU A 137 8.11 8.49 -3.51
N ILE A 138 7.88 7.37 -4.19
CA ILE A 138 6.83 6.41 -3.82
C ILE A 138 7.16 5.75 -2.49
N ILE A 139 8.41 5.34 -2.29
CA ILE A 139 8.89 4.72 -1.05
C ILE A 139 8.70 5.68 0.13
N GLU A 140 9.13 6.93 -0.01
CA GLU A 140 9.01 7.94 1.05
C GLU A 140 7.55 8.26 1.35
N PHE A 141 6.71 8.35 0.32
CA PHE A 141 5.27 8.56 0.47
C PHE A 141 4.63 7.45 1.30
N VAL A 142 4.91 6.20 1.00
CA VAL A 142 4.38 5.05 1.73
C VAL A 142 4.86 5.07 3.18
N ARG A 143 6.14 5.29 3.42
CA ARG A 143 6.71 5.36 4.77
C ARG A 143 6.07 6.46 5.61
N ALA A 144 5.97 7.66 5.07
CA ALA A 144 5.44 8.81 5.79
C ALA A 144 3.97 8.61 6.17
N ASN A 145 3.15 8.12 5.24
CA ASN A 145 1.71 7.96 5.47
C ASN A 145 1.38 6.78 6.37
N VAL A 146 2.06 5.64 6.21
CA VAL A 146 1.84 4.47 7.07
C VAL A 146 2.29 4.73 8.50
N GLN A 147 3.41 5.40 8.71
CA GLN A 147 3.88 5.77 10.05
C GLN A 147 2.92 6.75 10.74
N ALA A 148 2.40 7.73 10.01
CA ALA A 148 1.42 8.67 10.54
C ALA A 148 0.14 7.96 10.98
N ASP A 149 -0.37 7.02 10.19
CA ASP A 149 -1.56 6.26 10.50
C ASP A 149 -1.37 5.35 11.73
N ARG A 150 -0.17 4.76 11.90
CA ARG A 150 0.15 3.95 13.09
C ARG A 150 0.19 4.80 14.36
N LEU A 151 0.75 6.00 14.29
CA LEU A 151 0.81 6.91 15.44
C LEU A 151 -0.58 7.39 15.88
N THR A 152 -1.53 7.50 14.97
CA THR A 152 -2.91 7.89 15.29
C THR A 152 -3.76 6.73 15.81
N ALA A 153 -3.41 5.49 15.48
CA ALA A 153 -4.12 4.30 15.96
C ALA A 153 -3.79 3.94 17.41
N ASP A 154 -2.64 4.39 17.93
CA ASP A 154 -2.19 4.16 19.30
C ASP A 154 -2.71 5.20 20.32
N VAL A 155 -3.53 6.14 19.87
CA VAL A 155 -4.20 7.16 20.69
C VAL A 155 -5.69 6.86 20.80
#